data_964258746c9dca4781e5917eedac8f40
#
_entry.id   964258746c9dca4781e5917eedac8f40
#
_cell.length_a   1.000
_cell.length_b   1.000
_cell.length_c   1.000
_cell.angle_alpha   90.00
_cell.angle_beta   90.00
_cell.angle_gamma   90.00
#
_symmetry.space_group_name_H-M   'P 1'
#
loop_
_entity.id
_entity.type
_entity.pdbx_description
1 polymer ?
#
loop_
_entity_poly.entity_id
_entity_poly.type
_entity_poly.pdbx_seq_one_letter_code
_entity_poly.pdbx_strand_id
1 'polypeptide(L)'
;MTIDEAIKQRHSVRAYKNMPLTDNDVKLLEGKIEELNAMGHLHMQLIQNEPKAFHGMLAKYGKFRNVNNYIVMAGKKADDLDERIGYYGEQLVLAAQMAGMNTCWVGLSYKKVPGTYVLDDDEAIKAYISIGYGETNGVSHKIKRMEQVSNADGATPEWFKSGVEAA
;
A
#
# COMPACT_ATOMS: atom_id res chain seq x y z
N MET A 1 -18.69 1.99 2.40
CA MET A 1 -17.97 0.76 2.03
C MET A 1 -17.51 0.09 3.30
N THR A 2 -17.80 -1.19 3.47
CA THR A 2 -17.27 -2.01 4.57
C THR A 2 -15.84 -2.47 4.25
N ILE A 3 -15.13 -3.02 5.24
CA ILE A 3 -13.79 -3.55 5.02
C ILE A 3 -13.78 -4.75 4.05
N ASP A 4 -14.79 -5.62 4.14
CA ASP A 4 -14.95 -6.77 3.23
C ASP A 4 -15.20 -6.33 1.79
N GLU A 5 -15.97 -5.25 1.59
CA GLU A 5 -16.16 -4.64 0.28
C GLU A 5 -14.85 -4.02 -0.24
N ALA A 6 -14.08 -3.37 0.64
CA ALA A 6 -12.79 -2.78 0.27
C ALA A 6 -11.79 -3.86 -0.17
N ILE A 7 -11.69 -4.96 0.56
CA ILE A 7 -10.84 -6.11 0.19
C ILE A 7 -11.19 -6.63 -1.21
N LYS A 8 -12.47 -6.82 -1.49
CA LYS A 8 -12.95 -7.34 -2.79
C LYS A 8 -12.81 -6.37 -3.95
N GLN A 9 -12.93 -5.06 -3.70
CA GLN A 9 -12.96 -4.02 -4.74
C GLN A 9 -11.60 -3.38 -4.98
N ARG A 10 -10.65 -3.52 -4.04
CA ARG A 10 -9.33 -2.93 -4.17
C ARG A 10 -8.52 -3.63 -5.27
N HIS A 11 -8.02 -2.84 -6.20
CA HIS A 11 -7.07 -3.31 -7.21
C HIS A 11 -5.85 -2.39 -7.25
N SER A 12 -4.73 -2.91 -7.72
CA SER A 12 -3.53 -2.11 -7.95
C SER A 12 -3.75 -1.09 -9.06
N VAL A 13 -3.67 0.19 -8.73
CA VAL A 13 -3.81 1.31 -9.67
C VAL A 13 -2.47 2.01 -9.83
N ARG A 14 -2.02 2.15 -11.08
CA ARG A 14 -0.72 2.72 -11.44
C ARG A 14 -0.81 4.00 -12.27
N ALA A 15 -2.03 4.38 -12.69
CA ALA A 15 -2.29 5.59 -13.45
C ALA A 15 -3.27 6.47 -12.68
N TYR A 16 -2.84 7.67 -12.35
CA TYR A 16 -3.59 8.58 -11.50
C TYR A 16 -3.98 9.84 -12.26
N LYS A 17 -5.08 10.47 -11.82
CA LYS A 17 -5.45 11.81 -12.24
C LYS A 17 -4.39 12.78 -11.71
N ASN A 18 -4.03 13.78 -12.52
CA ASN A 18 -3.07 14.80 -12.10
C ASN A 18 -3.77 15.84 -11.22
N MET A 19 -4.08 15.47 -9.99
CA MET A 19 -4.72 16.33 -8.99
C MET A 19 -4.17 16.01 -7.60
N PRO A 20 -4.08 17.01 -6.71
CA PRO A 20 -3.63 16.81 -5.33
C PRO A 20 -4.64 15.99 -4.53
N LEU A 21 -4.19 15.39 -3.45
CA LEU A 21 -5.08 14.86 -2.41
C LEU A 21 -5.84 16.02 -1.76
N THR A 22 -7.09 15.77 -1.34
CA THR A 22 -7.82 16.76 -0.56
C THR A 22 -7.27 16.87 0.86
N ASP A 23 -7.45 18.01 1.50
CA ASP A 23 -7.02 18.20 2.90
C ASP A 23 -7.65 17.17 3.86
N ASN A 24 -8.88 16.73 3.58
CA ASN A 24 -9.57 15.71 4.35
C ASN A 24 -8.91 14.34 4.17
N ASP A 25 -8.54 13.98 2.94
CA ASP A 25 -7.86 12.71 2.68
C ASP A 25 -6.45 12.69 3.27
N VAL A 26 -5.74 13.81 3.19
CA VAL A 26 -4.42 13.96 3.84
C VAL A 26 -4.54 13.75 5.34
N LYS A 27 -5.47 14.43 6.01
CA LYS A 27 -5.71 14.28 7.46
C LYS A 27 -6.09 12.86 7.84
N LEU A 28 -6.93 12.20 7.03
CA LEU A 28 -7.30 10.80 7.25
C LEU A 28 -6.08 9.88 7.16
N LEU A 29 -5.25 10.06 6.12
CA LEU A 29 -4.05 9.25 5.92
C LEU A 29 -3.01 9.49 7.02
N GLU A 30 -2.73 10.73 7.36
CA GLU A 30 -1.77 11.09 8.42
C GLU A 30 -2.20 10.54 9.78
N GLY A 31 -3.48 10.70 10.14
CA GLY A 31 -4.02 10.13 11.39
C GLY A 31 -3.95 8.60 11.40
N LYS A 32 -4.25 7.94 10.28
CA LYS A 32 -4.13 6.49 10.19
C LYS A 32 -2.67 6.01 10.21
N ILE A 33 -1.76 6.73 9.57
CA ILE A 33 -0.32 6.45 9.62
C ILE A 33 0.20 6.58 11.05
N GLU A 34 -0.18 7.62 11.78
CA GLU A 34 0.22 7.80 13.19
C GLU A 34 -0.26 6.64 14.06
N GLU A 35 -1.53 6.27 13.96
CA GLU A 35 -2.11 5.12 14.66
C GLU A 35 -1.33 3.83 14.37
N LEU A 36 -1.13 3.51 13.08
CA LEU A 36 -0.51 2.25 12.66
C LEU A 36 1.00 2.21 12.94
N ASN A 37 1.68 3.36 12.88
CA ASN A 37 3.08 3.48 13.30
C ASN A 37 3.24 3.16 14.78
N ALA A 38 2.34 3.69 15.63
CA ALA A 38 2.37 3.42 17.06
C ALA A 38 2.11 1.94 17.37
N MET A 39 1.11 1.33 16.72
CA MET A 39 0.75 -0.09 16.91
C MET A 39 1.81 -1.05 16.37
N GLY A 40 2.36 -0.74 15.21
CA GLY A 40 3.30 -1.61 14.47
C GLY A 40 4.77 -1.34 14.78
N HIS A 41 5.09 -0.34 15.60
CA HIS A 41 6.46 0.17 15.77
C HIS A 41 7.14 0.43 14.42
N LEU A 42 6.41 1.13 13.53
CA LEU A 42 6.83 1.47 12.19
C LEU A 42 7.13 2.97 12.06
N HIS A 43 7.70 3.35 10.93
CA HIS A 43 7.97 4.74 10.57
C HIS A 43 7.48 5.01 9.13
N MET A 44 6.19 4.74 8.89
CA MET A 44 5.55 5.06 7.62
C MET A 44 5.37 6.58 7.49
N GLN A 45 5.57 7.13 6.28
CA GLN A 45 5.49 8.57 6.02
C GLN A 45 4.76 8.84 4.71
N LEU A 46 3.76 9.72 4.74
CA LEU A 46 3.07 10.22 3.54
C LEU A 46 3.92 11.31 2.89
N ILE A 47 4.24 11.14 1.63
CA ILE A 47 4.94 12.11 0.81
C ILE A 47 3.97 12.63 -0.24
N GLN A 48 3.83 13.97 -0.31
CA GLN A 48 2.90 14.65 -1.20
C GLN A 48 3.64 15.49 -2.23
N ASN A 49 3.04 15.64 -3.41
CA ASN A 49 3.53 16.51 -4.48
C ASN A 49 4.98 16.25 -4.88
N GLU A 50 5.42 15.00 -4.83
CA GLU A 50 6.78 14.57 -5.17
C GLU A 50 6.74 13.55 -6.33
N PRO A 51 6.84 13.97 -7.59
CA PRO A 51 6.75 13.06 -8.74
C PRO A 51 8.04 12.30 -9.03
N LYS A 52 9.21 12.71 -8.50
CA LYS A 52 10.53 12.20 -8.92
C LYS A 52 10.73 10.73 -8.54
N ALA A 53 10.07 10.26 -7.46
CA ALA A 53 10.16 8.86 -7.04
C ALA A 53 9.65 7.91 -8.13
N PHE A 54 8.67 8.35 -8.91
CA PHE A 54 8.04 7.56 -9.98
C PHE A 54 8.35 8.11 -11.40
N HIS A 55 9.39 8.93 -11.53
CA HIS A 55 9.93 9.32 -12.83
C HIS A 55 11.14 8.47 -13.19
N GLY A 56 11.20 8.01 -14.42
CA GLY A 56 12.34 7.28 -14.94
C GLY A 56 11.98 5.91 -15.53
N MET A 57 13.01 5.17 -15.90
CA MET A 57 12.88 3.92 -16.67
C MET A 57 12.15 2.83 -15.84
N LEU A 58 12.46 2.69 -14.55
CA LEU A 58 11.85 1.70 -13.69
C LEU A 58 10.33 1.95 -13.51
N ALA A 59 9.95 3.20 -13.31
CA ALA A 59 8.53 3.58 -13.19
C ALA A 59 7.78 3.36 -14.51
N LYS A 60 8.42 3.64 -15.65
CA LYS A 60 7.86 3.34 -16.98
C LYS A 60 7.67 1.84 -17.19
N TYR A 61 8.63 1.02 -16.77
CA TYR A 61 8.49 -0.44 -16.79
C TYR A 61 7.31 -0.90 -15.92
N GLY A 62 7.14 -0.32 -14.73
CA GLY A 62 5.99 -0.53 -13.84
C GLY A 62 4.68 0.08 -14.35
N LYS A 63 4.67 0.80 -15.50
CA LYS A 63 3.52 1.50 -16.10
C LYS A 63 2.91 2.57 -15.18
N PHE A 64 3.72 3.18 -14.32
CA PHE A 64 3.27 4.27 -13.45
C PHE A 64 3.11 5.58 -14.25
N ARG A 65 2.01 6.29 -14.00
CA ARG A 65 1.70 7.62 -14.57
C ARG A 65 1.10 8.53 -13.52
N ASN A 66 1.55 9.79 -13.48
CA ASN A 66 1.04 10.83 -12.61
C ASN A 66 1.03 10.45 -11.12
N VAL A 67 2.03 9.68 -10.66
CA VAL A 67 2.21 9.39 -9.25
C VAL A 67 2.89 10.60 -8.61
N ASN A 68 2.13 11.42 -7.92
CA ASN A 68 2.61 12.61 -7.21
C ASN A 68 2.64 12.42 -5.69
N ASN A 69 1.97 11.37 -5.18
CA ASN A 69 1.90 11.09 -3.76
C ASN A 69 2.20 9.61 -3.53
N TYR A 70 2.87 9.33 -2.44
CA TYR A 70 3.20 7.96 -2.06
C TYR A 70 3.47 7.86 -0.55
N ILE A 71 3.40 6.66 -0.03
CA ILE A 71 3.73 6.37 1.37
C ILE A 71 5.04 5.57 1.37
N VAL A 72 6.00 6.05 2.15
CA VAL A 72 7.25 5.33 2.40
C VAL A 72 6.98 4.32 3.50
N MET A 73 7.20 3.04 3.20
CA MET A 73 6.99 1.93 4.12
C MET A 73 8.31 1.59 4.79
N ALA A 74 8.52 2.14 5.98
CA ALA A 74 9.78 2.04 6.72
C ALA A 74 9.58 1.65 8.18
N GLY A 75 10.63 1.19 8.82
CA GLY A 75 10.71 0.90 10.24
C GLY A 75 12.08 0.36 10.62
N LYS A 76 12.27 0.13 11.93
CA LYS A 76 13.52 -0.41 12.47
C LYS A 76 13.80 -1.80 11.94
N LYS A 77 15.05 -2.03 11.55
CA LYS A 77 15.53 -3.33 11.04
C LYS A 77 15.32 -4.41 12.10
N ALA A 78 14.51 -5.39 11.76
CA ALA A 78 14.18 -6.56 12.59
C ALA A 78 13.73 -7.69 11.67
N ASP A 79 13.77 -8.92 12.17
CA ASP A 79 13.41 -10.12 11.37
C ASP A 79 11.92 -10.10 10.96
N ASP A 80 11.07 -9.48 11.75
CA ASP A 80 9.62 -9.37 11.54
C ASP A 80 9.18 -8.06 10.87
N LEU A 81 10.12 -7.23 10.39
CA LEU A 81 9.78 -5.93 9.81
C LEU A 81 8.89 -6.06 8.56
N ASP A 82 9.14 -7.07 7.73
CA ASP A 82 8.40 -7.26 6.48
C ASP A 82 6.94 -7.66 6.76
N GLU A 83 6.72 -8.52 7.74
CA GLU A 83 5.39 -8.93 8.21
C GLU A 83 4.62 -7.77 8.81
N ARG A 84 5.26 -6.97 9.67
CA ARG A 84 4.63 -5.78 10.26
C ARG A 84 4.25 -4.76 9.18
N ILE A 85 5.15 -4.49 8.24
CA ILE A 85 4.86 -3.60 7.11
C ILE A 85 3.70 -4.13 6.27
N GLY A 86 3.66 -5.42 5.98
CA GLY A 86 2.56 -6.03 5.25
C GLY A 86 1.23 -5.90 5.99
N TYR A 87 1.20 -6.27 7.27
CA TYR A 87 -0.01 -6.26 8.09
C TYR A 87 -0.59 -4.85 8.33
N TYR A 88 0.24 -3.92 8.76
CA TYR A 88 -0.20 -2.55 9.04
C TYR A 88 -0.34 -1.71 7.75
N GLY A 89 0.50 -1.97 6.77
CA GLY A 89 0.42 -1.29 5.48
C GLY A 89 -0.86 -1.63 4.71
N GLU A 90 -1.33 -2.88 4.73
CA GLU A 90 -2.59 -3.22 4.08
C GLU A 90 -3.80 -2.60 4.79
N GLN A 91 -3.78 -2.43 6.10
CA GLN A 91 -4.83 -1.66 6.81
C GLN A 91 -4.91 -0.22 6.31
N LEU A 92 -3.76 0.42 6.05
CA LEU A 92 -3.70 1.76 5.48
C LEU A 92 -4.24 1.80 4.04
N VAL A 93 -3.88 0.79 3.23
CA VAL A 93 -4.37 0.62 1.86
C VAL A 93 -5.89 0.46 1.83
N LEU A 94 -6.45 -0.34 2.72
CA LEU A 94 -7.91 -0.52 2.83
C LEU A 94 -8.61 0.75 3.33
N ALA A 95 -8.02 1.48 4.26
CA ALA A 95 -8.55 2.78 4.70
C ALA A 95 -8.58 3.80 3.54
N ALA A 96 -7.53 3.84 2.72
CA ALA A 96 -7.48 4.67 1.53
C ALA A 96 -8.57 4.26 0.51
N GLN A 97 -8.74 2.96 0.26
CA GLN A 97 -9.81 2.44 -0.60
C GLN A 97 -11.20 2.83 -0.11
N MET A 98 -11.45 2.72 1.19
CA MET A 98 -12.74 3.10 1.81
C MET A 98 -13.01 4.60 1.68
N ALA A 99 -11.98 5.44 1.62
CA ALA A 99 -12.06 6.88 1.39
C ALA A 99 -12.11 7.26 -0.11
N GLY A 100 -12.14 6.27 -1.03
CA GLY A 100 -12.23 6.51 -2.47
C GLY A 100 -10.90 6.82 -3.16
N MET A 101 -9.78 6.61 -2.47
CA MET A 101 -8.44 6.68 -3.06
C MET A 101 -8.02 5.32 -3.61
N ASN A 102 -7.12 5.34 -4.57
CA ASN A 102 -6.53 4.13 -5.16
C ASN A 102 -5.06 4.03 -4.78
N THR A 103 -4.55 2.80 -4.70
CA THR A 103 -3.19 2.50 -4.26
C THR A 103 -2.53 1.43 -5.12
N CYS A 104 -1.20 1.34 -5.01
CA CYS A 104 -0.43 0.20 -5.49
C CYS A 104 0.81 0.01 -4.62
N TRP A 105 1.02 -1.22 -4.12
CA TRP A 105 2.27 -1.63 -3.53
C TRP A 105 3.40 -1.67 -4.56
N VAL A 106 4.56 -1.13 -4.21
CA VAL A 106 5.70 -0.99 -5.12
C VAL A 106 6.99 -1.40 -4.41
N GLY A 107 7.53 -2.58 -4.78
CA GLY A 107 8.77 -3.10 -4.20
C GLY A 107 10.05 -2.62 -4.91
N LEU A 108 10.00 -2.41 -6.23
CA LEU A 108 11.22 -2.15 -7.02
C LEU A 108 11.12 -0.98 -8.01
N SER A 109 9.92 -0.64 -8.48
CA SER A 109 9.72 0.31 -9.59
C SER A 109 9.66 1.77 -9.13
N TYR A 110 10.40 2.13 -8.10
CA TYR A 110 10.52 3.48 -7.59
C TYR A 110 11.99 3.92 -7.43
N LYS A 111 12.20 5.21 -7.29
CA LYS A 111 13.51 5.80 -6.95
C LYS A 111 13.41 6.45 -5.57
N LYS A 112 14.39 6.18 -4.72
CA LYS A 112 14.55 6.93 -3.46
C LYS A 112 14.92 8.37 -3.76
N VAL A 113 14.18 9.32 -3.17
CA VAL A 113 14.42 10.77 -3.33
C VAL A 113 14.92 11.32 -1.99
N PRO A 114 16.22 11.61 -1.87
CA PRO A 114 16.79 12.15 -0.63
C PRO A 114 16.12 13.45 -0.21
N GLY A 115 15.89 13.61 1.10
CA GLY A 115 15.32 14.83 1.68
C GLY A 115 13.78 14.93 1.63
N THR A 116 13.08 13.91 1.09
CA THR A 116 11.61 13.88 1.10
C THR A 116 11.02 13.14 2.29
N TYR A 117 11.80 12.32 2.95
CA TYR A 117 11.45 11.58 4.16
C TYR A 117 12.64 11.51 5.11
N VAL A 118 12.39 11.15 6.36
CA VAL A 118 13.40 10.99 7.40
C VAL A 118 13.51 9.51 7.77
N LEU A 119 14.75 9.03 7.94
CA LEU A 119 15.04 7.69 8.45
C LEU A 119 16.14 7.78 9.49
N ASP A 120 16.01 7.00 10.54
CA ASP A 120 17.08 6.75 11.49
C ASP A 120 18.07 5.71 10.93
N ASP A 121 19.30 5.66 11.44
CA ASP A 121 20.36 4.77 10.94
C ASP A 121 20.00 3.28 11.06
N ASP A 122 19.16 2.93 12.02
CA ASP A 122 18.68 1.57 12.28
C ASP A 122 17.40 1.22 11.51
N GLU A 123 16.89 2.12 10.65
CA GLU A 123 15.69 1.90 9.86
C GLU A 123 15.97 1.42 8.43
N ALA A 124 14.96 0.81 7.83
CA ALA A 124 14.99 0.39 6.44
C ALA A 124 13.64 0.66 5.75
N ILE A 125 13.72 1.09 4.49
CA ILE A 125 12.56 1.14 3.58
C ILE A 125 12.40 -0.24 2.95
N LYS A 126 11.21 -0.80 3.01
CA LYS A 126 10.88 -2.10 2.40
C LYS A 126 10.06 -1.97 1.12
N ALA A 127 9.18 -0.99 1.05
CA ALA A 127 8.34 -0.72 -0.12
C ALA A 127 7.89 0.75 -0.15
N TYR A 128 7.30 1.14 -1.27
CA TYR A 128 6.45 2.32 -1.36
C TYR A 128 5.02 1.88 -1.66
N ILE A 129 4.04 2.69 -1.27
CA ILE A 129 2.67 2.58 -1.74
C ILE A 129 2.36 3.85 -2.51
N SER A 130 2.17 3.77 -3.84
CA SER A 130 1.65 4.89 -4.61
C SER A 130 0.19 5.13 -4.27
N ILE A 131 -0.22 6.39 -4.13
CA ILE A 131 -1.57 6.77 -3.70
C ILE A 131 -2.10 8.00 -4.43
N GLY A 132 -3.40 8.01 -4.69
CA GLY A 132 -4.09 9.12 -5.35
C GLY A 132 -5.45 8.71 -5.90
N TYR A 133 -6.03 9.55 -6.74
CA TYR A 133 -7.28 9.25 -7.43
C TYR A 133 -6.96 8.62 -8.78
N GLY A 134 -7.32 7.37 -8.96
CA GLY A 134 -7.04 6.62 -10.18
C GLY A 134 -7.77 7.15 -11.41
N GLU A 135 -7.16 7.01 -12.59
CA GLU A 135 -7.87 7.19 -13.86
C GLU A 135 -8.96 6.12 -14.03
N THR A 136 -8.75 4.96 -13.42
CA THR A 136 -9.72 3.85 -13.29
C THR A 136 -9.60 3.27 -11.87
N ASN A 137 -10.53 2.41 -11.50
CA ASN A 137 -10.46 1.68 -10.22
C ASN A 137 -9.60 0.40 -10.29
N GLY A 138 -8.78 0.27 -11.34
CA GLY A 138 -8.00 -0.92 -11.61
C GLY A 138 -8.80 -1.99 -12.35
N VAL A 139 -8.19 -3.14 -12.52
CA VAL A 139 -8.81 -4.27 -13.21
C VAL A 139 -8.66 -5.52 -12.36
N SER A 140 -9.71 -6.34 -12.34
CA SER A 140 -9.66 -7.66 -11.72
C SER A 140 -8.62 -8.53 -12.44
N HIS A 141 -7.92 -9.33 -11.69
CA HIS A 141 -6.96 -10.32 -12.21
C HIS A 141 -7.46 -11.74 -11.91
N LYS A 142 -6.85 -12.72 -12.54
CA LYS A 142 -7.18 -14.12 -12.27
C LYS A 142 -6.82 -14.46 -10.83
N ILE A 143 -7.81 -14.96 -10.09
CA ILE A 143 -7.64 -15.42 -8.72
C ILE A 143 -7.31 -16.93 -8.78
N LYS A 144 -6.35 -17.36 -7.99
CA LYS A 144 -6.08 -18.79 -7.80
C LYS A 144 -7.11 -19.36 -6.81
N ARG A 145 -7.54 -20.58 -7.08
CA ARG A 145 -8.42 -21.28 -6.15
C ARG A 145 -7.65 -21.69 -4.90
N MET A 146 -8.36 -21.86 -3.77
CA MET A 146 -7.77 -22.22 -2.49
C MET A 146 -6.85 -23.44 -2.56
N GLU A 147 -7.25 -24.47 -3.31
CA GLU A 147 -6.47 -25.71 -3.45
C GLU A 147 -5.16 -25.51 -4.23
N GLN A 148 -5.00 -24.38 -4.92
CA GLN A 148 -3.79 -24.05 -5.68
C GLN A 148 -2.76 -23.27 -4.84
N VAL A 149 -3.18 -22.70 -3.71
CA VAL A 149 -2.36 -21.80 -2.89
C VAL A 149 -2.26 -22.24 -1.43
N SER A 150 -3.04 -23.23 -1.02
CA SER A 150 -3.03 -23.77 0.34
C SER A 150 -3.28 -25.28 0.34
N ASN A 151 -3.00 -25.91 1.48
CA ASN A 151 -3.34 -27.29 1.79
C ASN A 151 -4.59 -27.38 2.68
N ALA A 152 -5.47 -26.40 2.64
CA ALA A 152 -6.70 -26.39 3.40
C ALA A 152 -7.59 -27.58 3.06
N ASP A 153 -8.17 -28.19 4.08
CA ASP A 153 -9.09 -29.32 4.01
C ASP A 153 -10.35 -29.08 4.83
N GLY A 154 -11.18 -30.11 4.99
CA GLY A 154 -12.42 -30.03 5.76
C GLY A 154 -12.23 -29.74 7.25
N ALA A 155 -11.05 -30.03 7.82
CA ALA A 155 -10.69 -29.78 9.22
C ALA A 155 -10.03 -28.41 9.43
N THR A 156 -9.68 -27.70 8.36
CA THR A 156 -9.03 -26.39 8.42
C THR A 156 -9.97 -25.34 9.01
N PRO A 157 -9.52 -24.54 10.00
CA PRO A 157 -10.36 -23.53 10.63
C PRO A 157 -10.86 -22.47 9.63
N GLU A 158 -12.08 -21.96 9.85
CA GLU A 158 -12.70 -20.94 8.98
C GLU A 158 -11.88 -19.65 8.87
N TRP A 159 -11.22 -19.20 9.95
CA TRP A 159 -10.38 -18.01 9.89
C TRP A 159 -9.24 -18.14 8.87
N PHE A 160 -8.66 -19.36 8.72
CA PHE A 160 -7.62 -19.61 7.74
C PHE A 160 -8.17 -19.56 6.31
N LYS A 161 -9.34 -20.20 6.09
CA LYS A 161 -10.00 -20.17 4.78
C LYS A 161 -10.36 -18.75 4.38
N SER A 162 -10.97 -17.98 5.30
CA SER A 162 -11.29 -16.56 5.06
C SER A 162 -10.05 -15.72 4.77
N GLY A 163 -8.92 -15.99 5.43
CA GLY A 163 -7.65 -15.32 5.16
C GLY A 163 -7.12 -15.61 3.76
N VAL A 164 -7.18 -16.87 3.30
CA VAL A 164 -6.76 -17.28 1.95
C VAL A 164 -7.70 -16.69 0.89
N GLU A 165 -9.01 -16.60 1.16
CA GLU A 165 -9.98 -16.00 0.24
C GLU A 165 -9.83 -14.48 0.12
N ALA A 166 -9.33 -13.81 1.17
CA ALA A 166 -9.10 -12.37 1.18
C ALA A 166 -7.80 -11.96 0.48
N ALA A 167 -6.84 -12.87 0.34
CA ALA A 167 -5.52 -12.62 -0.25
C ALA A 167 -5.52 -12.79 -1.77
#